data_83eacb32987f1a86482db16de223921a
#
_entry.id   83eacb32987f1a86482db16de223921a
#
_cell.length_a   1.000
_cell.length_b   1.000
_cell.length_c   1.000
_cell.angle_alpha   90.00
_cell.angle_beta   90.00
_cell.angle_gamma   90.00
#
_symmetry.space_group_name_H-M   'P 1'
#
loop_
_entity.id
_entity.type
_entity.pdbx_description
1 polymer ?
#
loop_
_entity_poly.entity_id
_entity_poly.type
_entity_poly.pdbx_seq_one_letter_code
_entity_poly.pdbx_strand_id
1 'polypeptide(L)'
;MKQRTMKITKNIICMTSILVLFILIKPTKVYAFSMNEARNSPVLTSQYRTTRLRNEYDVKLFQVHMPKSGCFRITLRPNAVADENDIGHGWNLKIYRKDDLKEPVKQYWQIENKMVTEKLVLTSGTYYIEVKSYSEYGMSPIMVPFDIKADVVSENNWEQENNNTFKKANKIFIGKKYQGTLFDDIDEDWFKVVAPNTGRITATLNCDPDT
;
A
#
# COMPACT_ATOMS: atom_id res chain seq x y z
N MET A 1 14.48 -43.90 78.32
CA MET A 1 14.47 -42.86 77.32
C MET A 1 15.13 -43.34 76.04
N LYS A 2 14.32 -43.61 74.98
CA LYS A 2 14.83 -44.11 73.68
C LYS A 2 14.85 -42.95 72.73
N GLN A 3 16.03 -42.49 72.33
CA GLN A 3 16.17 -41.48 71.24
C GLN A 3 15.86 -42.19 69.88
N ARG A 4 14.89 -41.65 69.19
CA ARG A 4 14.60 -42.07 67.79
C ARG A 4 15.38 -41.16 66.83
N THR A 5 16.36 -41.74 66.17
CA THR A 5 17.11 -41.10 65.11
C THR A 5 16.23 -41.08 63.86
N MET A 6 15.90 -39.91 63.38
CA MET A 6 15.14 -39.71 62.12
C MET A 6 16.11 -39.66 60.94
N LYS A 7 16.08 -40.66 60.07
CA LYS A 7 16.83 -40.67 58.83
C LYS A 7 16.14 -39.76 57.83
N ILE A 8 16.77 -38.69 57.44
CA ILE A 8 16.34 -37.82 56.35
C ILE A 8 16.87 -38.41 55.04
N THR A 9 15.99 -39.01 54.23
CA THR A 9 16.30 -39.44 52.87
C THR A 9 16.29 -38.22 51.97
N LYS A 10 17.45 -37.80 51.45
CA LYS A 10 17.54 -36.75 50.43
C LYS A 10 17.08 -37.36 49.09
N ASN A 11 15.89 -36.97 48.70
CA ASN A 11 15.45 -37.16 47.32
C ASN A 11 16.20 -36.16 46.44
N ILE A 12 17.14 -36.70 45.65
CA ILE A 12 17.79 -35.94 44.58
C ILE A 12 16.75 -35.83 43.45
N ILE A 13 16.10 -34.69 43.36
CA ILE A 13 15.29 -34.34 42.19
C ILE A 13 16.30 -34.03 41.09
N CYS A 14 16.43 -34.96 40.15
CA CYS A 14 17.16 -34.73 38.90
C CYS A 14 16.34 -33.71 38.06
N MET A 15 16.67 -32.44 38.16
CA MET A 15 16.16 -31.41 37.25
C MET A 15 16.83 -31.65 35.89
N THR A 16 16.15 -32.39 35.02
CA THR A 16 16.45 -32.37 33.60
C THR A 16 16.21 -30.98 33.08
N SER A 17 17.28 -30.24 32.89
CA SER A 17 17.25 -28.94 32.21
C SER A 17 16.78 -29.15 30.78
N ILE A 18 15.50 -28.90 30.51
CA ILE A 18 15.00 -28.79 29.15
C ILE A 18 15.58 -27.50 28.60
N LEU A 19 16.68 -27.65 27.87
CA LEU A 19 17.24 -26.56 27.09
C LEU A 19 16.25 -26.27 25.93
N VAL A 20 15.31 -25.39 26.15
CA VAL A 20 14.44 -24.88 25.08
C VAL A 20 15.32 -24.02 24.18
N LEU A 21 15.77 -24.60 23.10
CA LEU A 21 16.48 -23.92 22.03
C LEU A 21 15.46 -23.03 21.33
N PHE A 22 15.32 -21.78 21.75
CA PHE A 22 14.65 -20.76 20.97
C PHE A 22 15.48 -20.54 19.71
N ILE A 23 15.15 -21.30 18.67
CA ILE A 23 15.56 -20.93 17.32
C ILE A 23 14.86 -19.60 17.06
N LEU A 24 15.61 -18.51 17.11
CA LEU A 24 15.21 -17.22 16.63
C LEU A 24 15.04 -17.36 15.11
N ILE A 25 13.92 -17.91 14.69
CA ILE A 25 13.47 -17.84 13.32
C ILE A 25 13.24 -16.35 13.10
N LYS A 26 14.21 -15.67 12.50
CA LYS A 26 13.98 -14.31 12.01
C LYS A 26 12.74 -14.43 11.14
N PRO A 27 11.67 -13.64 11.41
CA PRO A 27 10.49 -13.72 10.59
C PRO A 27 10.93 -13.46 9.15
N THR A 28 10.80 -14.50 8.32
CA THR A 28 11.04 -14.36 6.89
C THR A 28 10.06 -13.30 6.43
N LYS A 29 10.59 -12.24 5.87
CA LYS A 29 9.79 -11.13 5.36
C LYS A 29 8.88 -11.70 4.27
N VAL A 30 7.62 -11.91 4.63
CA VAL A 30 6.62 -12.39 3.68
C VAL A 30 6.25 -11.21 2.79
N TYR A 31 6.69 -11.25 1.54
CA TYR A 31 6.29 -10.30 0.53
C TYR A 31 4.95 -10.74 -0.08
N ALA A 32 4.13 -9.79 -0.51
CA ALA A 32 2.89 -10.09 -1.19
C ALA A 32 3.14 -10.89 -2.50
N PHE A 33 4.27 -10.62 -3.14
CA PHE A 33 4.75 -11.27 -4.36
C PHE A 33 6.28 -11.13 -4.46
N SER A 34 6.90 -11.90 -5.34
CA SER A 34 8.34 -11.79 -5.56
C SER A 34 8.69 -10.58 -6.43
N MET A 35 9.90 -10.04 -6.25
CA MET A 35 10.41 -8.95 -7.10
C MET A 35 10.52 -9.38 -8.57
N ASN A 36 10.74 -10.66 -8.85
CA ASN A 36 10.81 -11.16 -10.23
C ASN A 36 9.43 -11.13 -10.90
N GLU A 37 8.38 -11.57 -10.21
CA GLU A 37 7.00 -11.47 -10.70
C GLU A 37 6.62 -10.01 -10.94
N ALA A 38 6.95 -9.13 -10.01
CA ALA A 38 6.68 -7.71 -10.12
C ALA A 38 7.34 -7.09 -11.37
N ARG A 39 8.62 -7.35 -11.60
CA ARG A 39 9.37 -6.81 -12.75
C ARG A 39 8.88 -7.30 -14.09
N ASN A 40 8.30 -8.49 -14.14
CA ASN A 40 7.76 -9.09 -15.36
C ASN A 40 6.28 -8.78 -15.58
N SER A 41 5.66 -8.06 -14.66
CA SER A 41 4.25 -7.72 -14.78
C SER A 41 4.04 -6.63 -15.86
N PRO A 42 2.87 -6.63 -16.53
CA PRO A 42 2.59 -5.66 -17.57
C PRO A 42 2.47 -4.23 -17.03
N VAL A 43 2.94 -3.26 -17.82
CA VAL A 43 2.81 -1.84 -17.50
C VAL A 43 1.40 -1.38 -17.83
N LEU A 44 0.77 -0.66 -16.91
CA LEU A 44 -0.50 0.03 -17.13
C LEU A 44 -0.23 1.39 -17.78
N THR A 45 -1.13 1.74 -18.68
CA THR A 45 -1.19 3.03 -19.37
C THR A 45 -2.61 3.59 -19.26
N SER A 46 -2.88 4.72 -19.89
CA SER A 46 -4.24 5.28 -20.02
C SER A 46 -5.20 4.41 -20.86
N GLN A 47 -4.67 3.36 -21.53
CA GLN A 47 -5.50 2.40 -22.23
C GLN A 47 -5.93 1.27 -21.27
N TYR A 48 -7.19 0.86 -21.39
CA TYR A 48 -7.68 -0.28 -20.63
C TYR A 48 -6.99 -1.58 -21.03
N ARG A 49 -6.66 -2.36 -20.03
CA ARG A 49 -6.18 -3.73 -20.15
C ARG A 49 -7.20 -4.67 -19.56
N THR A 50 -7.75 -5.54 -20.37
CA THR A 50 -8.67 -6.57 -19.90
C THR A 50 -7.92 -7.80 -19.42
N THR A 51 -8.32 -8.34 -18.27
CA THR A 51 -7.83 -9.59 -17.71
C THR A 51 -8.87 -10.21 -16.77
N ARG A 52 -8.55 -11.37 -16.22
CA ARG A 52 -9.38 -12.02 -15.18
C ARG A 52 -8.52 -12.80 -14.22
N LEU A 53 -9.01 -13.01 -13.02
CA LEU A 53 -8.48 -14.00 -12.09
C LEU A 53 -8.92 -15.39 -12.51
N ARG A 54 -8.08 -16.39 -12.33
CA ARG A 54 -8.34 -17.78 -12.72
C ARG A 54 -8.97 -18.62 -11.60
N ASN A 55 -8.70 -18.21 -10.36
CA ASN A 55 -9.22 -18.79 -9.14
C ASN A 55 -9.07 -17.79 -7.98
N GLU A 56 -9.57 -18.15 -6.81
CA GLU A 56 -9.55 -17.31 -5.60
C GLU A 56 -8.14 -16.95 -5.09
N TYR A 57 -7.14 -17.76 -5.44
CA TYR A 57 -5.74 -17.54 -5.06
C TYR A 57 -4.94 -16.80 -6.14
N ASP A 58 -5.54 -16.60 -7.32
CA ASP A 58 -4.83 -15.90 -8.42
C ASP A 58 -4.59 -14.44 -8.07
N VAL A 59 -3.42 -13.97 -8.43
CA VAL A 59 -2.99 -12.59 -8.23
C VAL A 59 -2.62 -12.01 -9.58
N LYS A 60 -3.16 -10.84 -9.89
CA LYS A 60 -2.71 -10.05 -11.04
C LYS A 60 -1.84 -8.91 -10.57
N LEU A 61 -0.67 -8.83 -11.18
CA LEU A 61 0.31 -7.77 -10.93
C LEU A 61 0.44 -6.89 -12.17
N PHE A 62 0.60 -5.60 -11.92
CA PHE A 62 0.83 -4.59 -12.94
C PHE A 62 1.88 -3.60 -12.46
N GLN A 63 2.44 -2.82 -13.37
CA GLN A 63 3.36 -1.74 -13.09
C GLN A 63 2.79 -0.40 -13.51
N VAL A 64 3.12 0.65 -12.76
CA VAL A 64 2.94 2.04 -13.15
C VAL A 64 4.28 2.74 -13.03
N HIS A 65 4.70 3.45 -14.06
CA HIS A 65 5.93 4.23 -14.06
C HIS A 65 5.64 5.70 -13.93
N MET A 66 6.22 6.31 -12.89
CA MET A 66 6.19 7.74 -12.64
C MET A 66 7.56 8.33 -13.02
N PRO A 67 7.70 8.97 -14.19
CA PRO A 67 9.00 9.52 -14.62
C PRO A 67 9.44 10.71 -13.77
N LYS A 68 8.50 11.42 -13.18
CA LYS A 68 8.69 12.53 -12.23
C LYS A 68 7.66 12.40 -11.12
N SER A 69 7.81 13.18 -10.05
CA SER A 69 6.74 13.36 -9.07
C SER A 69 5.48 13.90 -9.77
N GLY A 70 4.35 13.46 -9.31
CA GLY A 70 3.07 13.77 -9.90
C GLY A 70 1.99 12.89 -9.29
N CYS A 71 0.91 12.68 -10.00
CA CYS A 71 -0.13 11.76 -9.53
C CYS A 71 -0.49 10.71 -10.56
N PHE A 72 -1.05 9.62 -10.10
CA PHE A 72 -1.78 8.70 -10.95
C PHE A 72 -3.12 8.32 -10.34
N ARG A 73 -4.02 7.88 -11.20
CA ARG A 73 -5.30 7.25 -10.84
C ARG A 73 -5.36 5.88 -11.44
N ILE A 74 -5.84 4.92 -10.67
CA ILE A 74 -6.19 3.59 -11.18
C ILE A 74 -7.70 3.58 -11.42
N THR A 75 -8.11 3.11 -12.58
CA THR A 75 -9.50 2.73 -12.83
C THR A 75 -9.57 1.22 -12.96
N LEU A 76 -10.43 0.60 -12.16
CA LEU A 76 -10.76 -0.81 -12.22
C LEU A 76 -12.27 -0.94 -12.35
N ARG A 77 -12.74 -1.78 -13.27
CA ARG A 77 -14.18 -2.02 -13.47
C ARG A 77 -14.42 -3.44 -13.98
N PRO A 78 -15.58 -4.04 -13.69
CA PRO A 78 -15.98 -5.28 -14.36
C PRO A 78 -16.07 -5.05 -15.88
N ASN A 79 -15.66 -6.06 -16.68
CA ASN A 79 -15.80 -6.08 -18.14
C ASN A 79 -16.84 -7.12 -18.60
N ALA A 80 -17.84 -7.33 -17.76
CA ALA A 80 -19.04 -8.09 -18.08
C ALA A 80 -20.17 -7.51 -17.23
N VAL A 81 -21.39 -7.72 -17.64
CA VAL A 81 -22.54 -7.42 -16.77
C VAL A 81 -22.46 -8.41 -15.61
N ALA A 82 -22.34 -7.89 -14.40
CA ALA A 82 -22.42 -8.71 -13.20
C ALA A 82 -23.80 -9.36 -13.15
N ASP A 83 -23.86 -10.67 -12.88
CA ASP A 83 -25.09 -11.37 -12.62
C ASP A 83 -25.65 -10.88 -11.26
N GLU A 84 -26.96 -11.00 -11.06
CA GLU A 84 -27.61 -10.70 -9.77
C GLU A 84 -27.01 -11.52 -8.62
N ASN A 85 -26.36 -12.64 -8.93
CA ASN A 85 -25.66 -13.49 -7.96
C ASN A 85 -24.22 -13.04 -7.63
N ASP A 86 -23.71 -12.01 -8.30
CA ASP A 86 -22.37 -11.47 -8.07
C ASP A 86 -22.31 -10.40 -6.96
N ILE A 87 -23.40 -10.20 -6.23
CA ILE A 87 -23.45 -9.27 -5.08
C ILE A 87 -22.58 -9.81 -3.94
N GLY A 88 -21.74 -8.94 -3.37
CA GLY A 88 -20.80 -9.31 -2.30
C GLY A 88 -19.49 -9.92 -2.80
N HIS A 89 -19.23 -9.84 -4.10
CA HIS A 89 -17.99 -10.26 -4.74
C HIS A 89 -17.29 -9.07 -5.39
N GLY A 90 -15.96 -9.15 -5.48
CA GLY A 90 -15.23 -8.07 -6.12
C GLY A 90 -13.73 -8.30 -6.07
N TRP A 91 -13.02 -7.20 -5.99
CA TRP A 91 -11.56 -7.19 -5.98
C TRP A 91 -11.03 -6.38 -4.80
N ASN A 92 -9.87 -6.78 -4.33
CA ASN A 92 -9.00 -5.96 -3.50
C ASN A 92 -7.85 -5.46 -4.36
N LEU A 93 -7.50 -4.20 -4.23
CA LEU A 93 -6.39 -3.58 -4.94
C LEU A 93 -5.39 -3.01 -3.92
N LYS A 94 -4.12 -3.31 -4.13
CA LYS A 94 -3.02 -2.76 -3.33
C LYS A 94 -1.97 -2.14 -4.23
N ILE A 95 -1.38 -1.06 -3.75
CA ILE A 95 -0.33 -0.32 -4.46
C ILE A 95 0.93 -0.36 -3.61
N TYR A 96 2.04 -0.75 -4.21
CA TYR A 96 3.33 -0.87 -3.56
C TYR A 96 4.38 -0.03 -4.27
N ARG A 97 5.35 0.47 -3.52
CA ARG A 97 6.58 1.02 -4.12
C ARG A 97 7.54 -0.11 -4.45
N LYS A 98 8.35 0.10 -5.49
CA LYS A 98 9.38 -0.87 -5.90
C LYS A 98 10.39 -1.19 -4.80
N ASP A 99 10.71 -0.25 -3.96
CA ASP A 99 11.68 -0.35 -2.87
C ASP A 99 11.07 -0.90 -1.57
N ASP A 100 9.73 -0.97 -1.48
CA ASP A 100 9.03 -1.61 -0.38
C ASP A 100 7.81 -2.41 -0.87
N LEU A 101 7.97 -3.74 -0.91
CA LEU A 101 6.92 -4.68 -1.29
C LEU A 101 6.20 -5.33 -0.08
N LYS A 102 6.48 -4.86 1.12
CA LYS A 102 5.85 -5.41 2.33
C LYS A 102 4.61 -4.63 2.71
N GLU A 103 4.77 -3.32 2.73
CA GLU A 103 3.70 -2.42 3.12
C GLU A 103 3.18 -1.70 1.87
N PRO A 104 1.89 -1.87 1.55
CA PRO A 104 1.30 -1.11 0.45
C PRO A 104 1.23 0.37 0.83
N VAL A 105 1.56 1.24 -0.10
CA VAL A 105 1.35 2.70 0.07
C VAL A 105 -0.13 3.05 0.12
N LYS A 106 -0.98 2.27 -0.54
CA LYS A 106 -2.44 2.40 -0.50
C LYS A 106 -3.12 1.07 -0.76
N GLN A 107 -4.32 0.89 -0.20
CA GLN A 107 -5.12 -0.30 -0.43
C GLN A 107 -6.60 0.04 -0.49
N TYR A 108 -7.32 -0.70 -1.33
CA TYR A 108 -8.75 -0.59 -1.55
C TYR A 108 -9.37 -1.97 -1.41
N TRP A 109 -10.46 -2.03 -0.69
CA TRP A 109 -11.15 -3.26 -0.35
C TRP A 109 -12.54 -3.29 -0.97
N GLN A 110 -13.04 -4.49 -1.25
CA GLN A 110 -14.44 -4.72 -1.64
C GLN A 110 -14.86 -3.90 -2.88
N ILE A 111 -14.05 -3.92 -3.92
CA ILE A 111 -14.35 -3.22 -5.18
C ILE A 111 -15.31 -4.10 -5.99
N GLU A 112 -16.59 -3.85 -5.87
CA GLU A 112 -17.65 -4.61 -6.55
C GLU A 112 -18.01 -4.03 -7.91
N ASN A 113 -17.88 -2.73 -8.06
CA ASN A 113 -18.24 -1.98 -9.24
C ASN A 113 -17.04 -1.21 -9.81
N LYS A 114 -17.31 -0.30 -10.75
CA LYS A 114 -16.29 0.59 -11.24
C LYS A 114 -15.73 1.43 -10.08
N MET A 115 -14.44 1.32 -9.86
CA MET A 115 -13.67 2.19 -8.97
C MET A 115 -12.75 3.08 -9.78
N VAL A 116 -12.66 4.33 -9.37
CA VAL A 116 -11.58 5.26 -9.76
C VAL A 116 -10.95 5.72 -8.47
N THR A 117 -9.66 5.48 -8.29
CA THR A 117 -8.97 5.97 -7.09
C THR A 117 -8.93 7.49 -7.09
N GLU A 118 -8.74 8.07 -5.92
CA GLU A 118 -8.32 9.46 -5.80
C GLU A 118 -7.02 9.70 -6.58
N LYS A 119 -6.61 10.94 -6.72
CA LYS A 119 -5.29 11.31 -7.25
C LYS A 119 -4.23 10.93 -6.21
N LEU A 120 -3.49 9.88 -6.48
CA LEU A 120 -2.38 9.47 -5.61
C LEU A 120 -1.14 10.25 -6.00
N VAL A 121 -0.77 11.24 -5.19
CA VAL A 121 0.46 12.01 -5.40
C VAL A 121 1.64 11.22 -4.85
N LEU A 122 2.57 10.90 -5.74
CA LEU A 122 3.68 10.02 -5.41
C LEU A 122 4.98 10.53 -6.06
N THR A 123 6.10 10.15 -5.49
CA THR A 123 7.42 10.46 -6.04
C THR A 123 7.68 9.72 -7.35
N SER A 124 8.66 10.17 -8.12
CA SER A 124 9.14 9.42 -9.29
C SER A 124 9.56 7.99 -8.89
N GLY A 125 9.27 7.02 -9.74
CA GLY A 125 9.59 5.64 -9.47
C GLY A 125 8.68 4.65 -10.17
N THR A 126 8.84 3.38 -9.83
CA THR A 126 7.96 2.30 -10.26
C THR A 126 7.07 1.87 -9.10
N TYR A 127 5.81 1.74 -9.38
CA TYR A 127 4.80 1.24 -8.45
C TYR A 127 4.23 -0.06 -8.99
N TYR A 128 3.91 -0.97 -8.08
CA TYR A 128 3.28 -2.24 -8.40
C TYR A 128 1.87 -2.28 -7.88
N ILE A 129 0.96 -2.72 -8.73
CA ILE A 129 -0.46 -2.83 -8.45
C ILE A 129 -0.80 -4.30 -8.33
N GLU A 130 -1.27 -4.71 -7.17
CA GLU A 130 -1.77 -6.05 -6.92
C GLU A 130 -3.29 -6.03 -6.98
N VAL A 131 -3.89 -6.96 -7.74
CA VAL A 131 -5.33 -7.19 -7.75
C VAL A 131 -5.60 -8.64 -7.38
N LYS A 132 -6.41 -8.84 -6.34
CA LYS A 132 -6.87 -10.14 -5.85
C LYS A 132 -8.38 -10.20 -5.83
N SER A 133 -8.91 -11.40 -5.88
CA SER A 133 -10.33 -11.62 -5.62
C SER A 133 -10.69 -11.26 -4.18
N TYR A 134 -11.88 -10.72 -4.03
CA TYR A 134 -12.58 -10.56 -2.78
C TYR A 134 -13.92 -11.30 -2.86
N SER A 135 -14.29 -11.97 -1.80
CA SER A 135 -15.63 -12.49 -1.60
C SER A 135 -15.97 -12.45 -0.11
N GLU A 136 -17.23 -12.24 0.20
CA GLU A 136 -17.71 -12.39 1.56
C GLU A 136 -17.62 -13.84 2.01
N TYR A 137 -17.59 -14.05 3.33
CA TYR A 137 -17.41 -15.37 3.92
C TYR A 137 -18.49 -16.35 3.44
N GLY A 138 -18.05 -17.46 2.85
CA GLY A 138 -18.92 -18.52 2.35
C GLY A 138 -19.42 -18.33 0.92
N MET A 139 -19.07 -17.24 0.24
CA MET A 139 -19.38 -17.02 -1.16
C MET A 139 -18.22 -17.42 -2.08
N SER A 140 -18.51 -17.79 -3.31
CA SER A 140 -17.47 -18.04 -4.32
C SER A 140 -16.92 -16.72 -4.85
N PRO A 141 -15.60 -16.59 -5.03
CA PRO A 141 -15.00 -15.36 -5.52
C PRO A 141 -15.41 -15.08 -6.97
N ILE A 142 -15.50 -13.80 -7.32
CA ILE A 142 -15.85 -13.38 -8.68
C ILE A 142 -14.70 -13.69 -9.66
N MET A 143 -15.04 -14.38 -10.76
CA MET A 143 -14.11 -14.72 -11.85
C MET A 143 -14.41 -13.90 -13.11
N VAL A 144 -15.19 -12.84 -12.99
CA VAL A 144 -15.56 -11.97 -14.10
C VAL A 144 -14.31 -11.25 -14.63
N PRO A 145 -14.16 -11.11 -15.95
CA PRO A 145 -13.13 -10.26 -16.52
C PRO A 145 -13.25 -8.83 -16.02
N PHE A 146 -12.12 -8.19 -15.81
CA PHE A 146 -12.07 -6.78 -15.45
C PHE A 146 -11.13 -5.98 -16.36
N ASP A 147 -11.46 -4.73 -16.52
CA ASP A 147 -10.63 -3.73 -17.15
C ASP A 147 -9.88 -2.92 -16.11
N ILE A 148 -8.60 -2.71 -16.33
CA ILE A 148 -7.76 -1.88 -15.49
C ILE A 148 -6.93 -0.93 -16.34
N LYS A 149 -6.76 0.32 -15.88
CA LYS A 149 -5.85 1.30 -16.48
C LYS A 149 -5.24 2.20 -15.41
N ALA A 150 -4.18 2.91 -15.79
CA ALA A 150 -3.59 3.97 -14.98
C ALA A 150 -3.47 5.26 -15.79
N ASP A 151 -4.06 6.32 -15.28
CA ASP A 151 -3.89 7.66 -15.84
C ASP A 151 -2.81 8.39 -15.02
N VAL A 152 -1.65 8.62 -15.62
CA VAL A 152 -0.49 9.24 -14.97
C VAL A 152 -0.39 10.70 -15.39
N VAL A 153 -0.32 11.61 -14.42
CA VAL A 153 -0.02 13.03 -14.62
C VAL A 153 1.30 13.34 -13.92
N SER A 154 2.31 13.68 -14.70
CA SER A 154 3.65 13.94 -14.22
C SER A 154 4.09 15.32 -14.69
N GLU A 155 4.00 16.29 -13.79
CA GLU A 155 4.33 17.68 -14.04
C GLU A 155 5.40 18.17 -13.04
N ASN A 156 5.95 19.34 -13.30
CA ASN A 156 6.75 20.06 -12.32
C ASN A 156 5.80 20.69 -11.29
N ASN A 157 6.27 20.93 -10.08
CA ASN A 157 5.53 21.59 -9.01
C ASN A 157 4.43 20.73 -8.35
N TRP A 158 4.55 19.40 -8.40
CA TRP A 158 3.86 18.55 -7.46
C TRP A 158 4.70 18.42 -6.17
N GLU A 159 4.04 18.25 -5.06
CA GLU A 159 4.70 17.85 -3.82
C GLU A 159 5.48 16.55 -3.99
N GLN A 160 6.37 16.29 -3.07
CA GLN A 160 7.17 15.06 -3.03
C GLN A 160 6.96 14.39 -1.68
N GLU A 161 6.29 13.29 -1.70
CA GLU A 161 6.13 12.48 -0.52
C GLU A 161 7.46 11.76 -0.14
N ASN A 162 7.78 11.58 1.07
CA ASN A 162 7.07 11.81 2.32
C ASN A 162 7.53 13.15 2.93
N ASN A 163 6.67 14.18 2.96
CA ASN A 163 6.96 15.53 3.45
C ASN A 163 6.27 15.85 4.80
N ASN A 164 5.80 14.84 5.53
CA ASN A 164 5.04 14.92 6.79
C ASN A 164 5.83 15.43 7.99
N THR A 165 6.97 16.07 7.79
CA THR A 165 7.77 16.66 8.88
C THR A 165 8.54 17.90 8.42
N PHE A 166 8.78 18.83 9.33
CA PHE A 166 9.59 20.02 9.09
C PHE A 166 10.93 19.70 8.38
N LYS A 167 11.61 18.62 8.75
CA LYS A 167 12.91 18.24 8.17
C LYS A 167 12.79 17.80 6.71
N LYS A 168 11.64 17.27 6.32
CA LYS A 168 11.34 16.77 4.98
C LYS A 168 10.53 17.75 4.15
N ALA A 169 10.25 18.94 4.68
CA ALA A 169 9.44 19.97 4.03
C ALA A 169 9.85 20.21 2.58
N ASN A 170 8.91 20.18 1.68
CA ASN A 170 9.12 20.45 0.27
C ASN A 170 9.52 21.92 0.04
N LYS A 171 10.58 22.16 -0.72
CA LYS A 171 10.98 23.51 -1.05
C LYS A 171 10.07 24.08 -2.14
N ILE A 172 9.42 25.18 -1.83
CA ILE A 172 8.60 25.93 -2.79
C ILE A 172 9.18 27.31 -3.05
N PHE A 173 8.82 27.90 -4.19
CA PHE A 173 9.30 29.20 -4.62
C PHE A 173 8.15 30.23 -4.68
N ILE A 174 8.46 31.45 -4.27
CA ILE A 174 7.51 32.57 -4.33
C ILE A 174 7.02 32.76 -5.77
N GLY A 175 5.72 33.01 -5.95
CA GLY A 175 5.08 33.23 -7.25
C GLY A 175 4.87 31.96 -8.08
N LYS A 176 5.11 30.75 -7.50
CA LYS A 176 4.80 29.48 -8.15
C LYS A 176 3.61 28.80 -7.47
N LYS A 177 2.74 28.21 -8.28
CA LYS A 177 1.69 27.33 -7.81
C LYS A 177 2.26 25.91 -7.65
N TYR A 178 1.94 25.26 -6.54
CA TYR A 178 2.24 23.86 -6.28
C TYR A 178 0.92 23.11 -6.12
N GLN A 179 0.96 21.81 -6.36
CA GLN A 179 -0.15 20.90 -6.21
C GLN A 179 0.24 19.79 -5.25
N GLY A 180 -0.71 19.33 -4.46
CA GLY A 180 -0.53 18.26 -3.49
C GLY A 180 -1.85 17.61 -3.18
N THR A 181 -1.82 16.54 -2.39
CA THR A 181 -3.01 15.88 -1.84
C THR A 181 -2.69 15.38 -0.44
N LEU A 182 -3.63 15.53 0.47
CA LEU A 182 -3.56 14.81 1.72
C LEU A 182 -3.87 13.34 1.45
N PHE A 183 -2.94 12.46 1.78
CA PHE A 183 -2.99 11.04 1.44
C PHE A 183 -3.99 10.26 2.31
N ASP A 184 -4.13 10.66 3.56
CA ASP A 184 -5.08 10.15 4.55
C ASP A 184 -5.36 11.21 5.63
N ASP A 185 -6.09 10.84 6.67
CA ASP A 185 -6.51 11.72 7.76
C ASP A 185 -5.40 12.11 8.77
N ILE A 186 -4.24 11.48 8.66
CA ILE A 186 -3.04 11.77 9.48
C ILE A 186 -1.89 12.37 8.67
N ASP A 187 -2.11 12.62 7.39
CA ASP A 187 -1.11 13.18 6.50
C ASP A 187 -0.91 14.68 6.75
N GLU A 188 0.34 15.09 6.82
CA GLU A 188 0.74 16.48 7.09
C GLU A 188 1.72 16.96 6.01
N ASP A 189 1.31 17.90 5.20
CA ASP A 189 2.19 18.49 4.18
C ASP A 189 2.98 19.68 4.71
N TRP A 190 4.28 19.51 4.77
CA TRP A 190 5.21 20.56 5.14
C TRP A 190 5.89 21.18 3.92
N PHE A 191 5.75 22.49 3.77
CA PHE A 191 6.41 23.28 2.74
C PHE A 191 7.35 24.31 3.36
N LYS A 192 8.48 24.56 2.71
CA LYS A 192 9.44 25.60 3.09
C LYS A 192 9.66 26.61 1.98
N VAL A 193 9.63 27.86 2.30
CA VAL A 193 9.90 28.97 1.42
C VAL A 193 11.00 29.84 1.99
N VAL A 194 11.83 30.40 1.12
CA VAL A 194 12.84 31.38 1.53
C VAL A 194 12.37 32.76 1.12
N ALA A 195 12.19 33.65 2.09
CA ALA A 195 11.94 35.07 1.82
C ALA A 195 13.23 35.75 1.40
N PRO A 196 13.29 36.38 0.23
CA PRO A 196 14.51 37.05 -0.23
C PRO A 196 14.84 38.31 0.57
N ASN A 197 13.84 38.95 1.15
CA ASN A 197 13.96 40.17 1.93
C ASN A 197 12.99 40.13 3.13
N THR A 198 13.21 41.04 4.08
CA THR A 198 12.24 41.27 5.18
C THR A 198 10.92 41.78 4.58
N GLY A 199 9.82 41.18 4.99
CA GLY A 199 8.51 41.55 4.47
C GLY A 199 7.41 40.61 4.90
N ARG A 200 6.25 40.68 4.21
CA ARG A 200 5.12 39.82 4.41
C ARG A 200 5.12 38.67 3.40
N ILE A 201 4.89 37.47 3.84
CA ILE A 201 4.58 36.32 2.99
C ILE A 201 3.07 36.07 3.07
N THR A 202 2.44 35.91 1.91
CA THR A 202 1.05 35.47 1.82
C THR A 202 1.04 34.12 1.12
N ALA A 203 0.44 33.12 1.75
CA ALA A 203 0.16 31.82 1.18
C ALA A 203 -1.34 31.71 0.91
N THR A 204 -1.71 31.17 -0.24
CA THR A 204 -3.10 30.87 -0.59
C THR A 204 -3.22 29.38 -0.84
N LEU A 205 -4.15 28.75 -0.14
CA LEU A 205 -4.50 27.35 -0.32
C LEU A 205 -5.87 27.28 -1.00
N ASN A 206 -5.96 26.60 -2.12
CA ASN A 206 -7.22 26.29 -2.78
C ASN A 206 -7.44 24.77 -2.68
N CYS A 207 -8.53 24.37 -2.07
CA CYS A 207 -8.94 22.97 -2.01
C CYS A 207 -9.96 22.70 -3.11
N ASP A 208 -9.83 21.56 -3.75
CA ASP A 208 -10.85 21.02 -4.65
C ASP A 208 -11.78 20.14 -3.78
N PRO A 209 -13.06 20.51 -3.61
CA PRO A 209 -13.97 19.75 -2.75
C PRO A 209 -14.35 18.38 -3.34
N ASP A 210 -14.05 18.14 -4.63
CA ASP A 210 -14.45 16.92 -5.34
C ASP A 210 -13.29 15.89 -5.47
N THR A 211 -12.23 16.02 -4.67
CA THR A 211 -11.09 15.09 -4.68
C THR A 211 -10.97 14.30 -3.40
#